data_efd710cd915641b570fcae6bf6179cd4
#
_entry.id   efd710cd915641b570fcae6bf6179cd4
#
_cell.length_a   1.000
_cell.length_b   1.000
_cell.length_c   1.000
_cell.angle_alpha   90.00
_cell.angle_beta   90.00
_cell.angle_gamma   90.00
#
_symmetry.space_group_name_H-M   'P 1'
#
loop_
_entity.id
_entity.type
_entity.pdbx_description
1 polymer ?
#
loop_
_entity_poly.entity_id
_entity_poly.type
_entity_poly.pdbx_seq_one_letter_code
_entity_poly.pdbx_strand_id
1 'polypeptide(L)'
;MFILSGLSYNGKNNYLLSGLDLLKKIIKFSIDENGFPKSRNIRQLNFYLKYFVLIREWLKESQNDIPEYIDENIYYLGQAYAFFWQKNKKDILFNGNHESDNSGFDLYLKKLGYSFKSQNNELSGYAILNNKKISLIMDIGSSPERKFSSNYQAGSLSFEIISN
;
A
#
# COMPACT_ATOMS: atom_id res chain seq x y z
N MET A 1 -16.42 5.48 -2.01
CA MET A 1 -17.83 5.82 -2.37
C MET A 1 -18.01 7.32 -2.55
N PHE A 2 -17.76 8.22 -1.57
CA PHE A 2 -17.99 9.67 -1.71
C PHE A 2 -17.32 10.31 -2.93
N ILE A 3 -16.04 10.00 -3.18
CA ILE A 3 -15.31 10.54 -4.34
C ILE A 3 -15.99 10.12 -5.64
N LEU A 4 -16.26 8.84 -5.83
CA LEU A 4 -16.94 8.33 -7.02
C LEU A 4 -18.34 8.96 -7.20
N SER A 5 -19.12 9.05 -6.11
CA SER A 5 -20.43 9.69 -6.15
C SER A 5 -20.34 11.17 -6.52
N GLY A 6 -19.33 11.87 -6.00
CA GLY A 6 -19.08 13.29 -6.33
C GLY A 6 -18.68 13.51 -7.78
N LEU A 7 -17.97 12.55 -8.40
CA LEU A 7 -17.58 12.59 -9.81
C LEU A 7 -18.72 12.17 -10.76
N SER A 8 -19.63 11.30 -10.29
CA SER A 8 -20.70 10.74 -11.14
C SER A 8 -21.96 11.61 -11.21
N TYR A 9 -22.19 12.46 -10.21
CA TYR A 9 -23.44 13.24 -10.13
C TYR A 9 -23.15 14.74 -10.22
N ASN A 10 -23.52 15.37 -11.34
CA ASN A 10 -23.43 16.82 -11.54
C ASN A 10 -24.19 17.57 -10.43
N GLY A 11 -23.57 18.60 -9.87
CA GLY A 11 -24.15 19.47 -8.84
C GLY A 11 -23.93 19.00 -7.39
N LYS A 12 -23.21 17.91 -7.16
CA LYS A 12 -22.86 17.41 -5.80
C LYS A 12 -21.37 17.54 -5.46
N ASN A 13 -20.76 18.66 -5.81
CA ASN A 13 -19.35 18.97 -5.48
C ASN A 13 -19.01 18.76 -4.01
N ASN A 14 -20.00 18.89 -3.11
CA ASN A 14 -19.80 18.61 -1.67
C ASN A 14 -19.36 17.17 -1.38
N TYR A 15 -19.82 16.18 -2.17
CA TYR A 15 -19.40 14.79 -1.97
C TYR A 15 -17.95 14.56 -2.38
N LEU A 16 -17.50 15.16 -3.47
CA LEU A 16 -16.11 15.08 -3.91
C LEU A 16 -15.20 15.71 -2.86
N LEU A 17 -15.47 16.94 -2.46
CA LEU A 17 -14.68 17.65 -1.45
C LEU A 17 -14.66 16.91 -0.11
N SER A 18 -15.82 16.45 0.36
CA SER A 18 -15.93 15.66 1.58
C SER A 18 -15.17 14.34 1.48
N GLY A 19 -15.21 13.70 0.32
CA GLY A 19 -14.48 12.46 0.06
C GLY A 19 -12.97 12.65 0.06
N LEU A 20 -12.47 13.71 -0.54
CA LEU A 20 -11.04 14.06 -0.53
C LEU A 20 -10.56 14.47 0.88
N ASP A 21 -11.36 15.23 1.62
CA ASP A 21 -11.04 15.58 3.02
C ASP A 21 -11.01 14.33 3.92
N LEU A 22 -11.98 13.43 3.76
CA LEU A 22 -11.98 12.15 4.48
C LEU A 22 -10.75 11.29 4.11
N LEU A 23 -10.38 11.24 2.83
CA LEU A 23 -9.18 10.53 2.38
C LEU A 23 -7.92 11.09 3.06
N LYS A 24 -7.78 12.41 3.10
CA LYS A 24 -6.67 13.09 3.79
C LYS A 24 -6.62 12.76 5.29
N LYS A 25 -7.78 12.69 5.95
CA LYS A 25 -7.87 12.25 7.35
C LYS A 25 -7.46 10.79 7.53
N ILE A 26 -7.87 9.90 6.62
CA ILE A 26 -7.47 8.48 6.64
C ILE A 26 -5.97 8.34 6.48
N ILE A 27 -5.35 9.07 5.55
CA ILE A 27 -3.90 9.06 5.35
C ILE A 27 -3.20 9.44 6.66
N LYS A 28 -3.53 10.60 7.22
CA LYS A 28 -2.92 11.10 8.45
C LYS A 28 -3.08 10.13 9.63
N PHE A 29 -4.22 9.46 9.71
CA PHE A 29 -4.51 8.50 10.79
C PHE A 29 -3.79 7.17 10.59
N SER A 30 -3.81 6.60 9.37
CA SER A 30 -3.48 5.19 9.13
C SER A 30 -2.13 4.94 8.48
N ILE A 31 -1.50 5.97 7.89
CA ILE A 31 -0.21 5.88 7.20
C ILE A 31 0.83 6.62 8.04
N ASP A 32 2.03 6.06 8.15
CA ASP A 32 3.16 6.68 8.83
C ASP A 32 3.91 7.68 7.93
N GLU A 33 4.94 8.31 8.44
CA GLU A 33 5.78 9.27 7.72
C GLU A 33 6.59 8.66 6.57
N ASN A 34 6.77 7.33 6.57
CA ASN A 34 7.42 6.58 5.50
C ASN A 34 6.43 6.09 4.43
N GLY A 35 5.15 6.46 4.55
CA GLY A 35 4.10 6.01 3.63
C GLY A 35 3.68 4.56 3.83
N PHE A 36 3.91 3.97 5.00
CA PHE A 36 3.53 2.59 5.30
C PHE A 36 2.33 2.56 6.27
N PRO A 37 1.45 1.53 6.20
CA PRO A 37 0.36 1.39 7.16
C PRO A 37 0.86 1.26 8.60
N LYS A 38 0.37 2.09 9.51
CA LYS A 38 0.71 2.05 10.96
C LYS A 38 0.35 0.72 11.62
N SER A 39 -0.54 -0.06 11.01
CA SER A 39 -0.85 -1.43 11.41
C SER A 39 0.27 -2.43 11.10
N ARG A 40 1.25 -2.05 10.29
CA ARG A 40 2.28 -2.91 9.74
C ARG A 40 1.74 -4.11 8.93
N ASN A 41 0.49 -4.03 8.48
CA ASN A 41 -0.17 -5.09 7.74
C ASN A 41 0.04 -4.93 6.22
N ILE A 42 0.69 -5.91 5.60
CA ILE A 42 1.05 -5.89 4.17
C ILE A 42 -0.20 -5.97 3.29
N ARG A 43 -1.24 -6.70 3.72
CA ARG A 43 -2.52 -6.71 3.01
C ARG A 43 -3.15 -5.33 2.97
N GLN A 44 -3.06 -4.58 4.06
CA GLN A 44 -3.58 -3.23 4.13
C GLN A 44 -2.80 -2.26 3.22
N LEU A 45 -1.48 -2.46 3.08
CA LEU A 45 -0.66 -1.76 2.10
C LEU A 45 -1.20 -1.95 0.67
N ASN A 46 -1.42 -3.21 0.26
CA ASN A 46 -1.94 -3.52 -1.08
C ASN A 46 -3.33 -2.91 -1.30
N PHE A 47 -4.18 -2.94 -0.28
CA PHE A 47 -5.50 -2.32 -0.30
C PHE A 47 -5.41 -0.80 -0.52
N TYR A 48 -4.58 -0.10 0.25
CA TYR A 48 -4.41 1.34 0.09
C TYR A 48 -3.87 1.69 -1.29
N LEU A 49 -2.82 1.02 -1.75
CA LEU A 49 -2.26 1.29 -3.07
C LEU A 49 -3.31 1.12 -4.19
N LYS A 50 -4.09 0.04 -4.16
CA LYS A 50 -5.18 -0.20 -5.13
C LYS A 50 -6.18 0.95 -5.16
N TYR A 51 -6.65 1.38 -4.00
CA TYR A 51 -7.66 2.44 -3.93
C TYR A 51 -7.11 3.83 -4.25
N PHE A 52 -5.86 4.13 -3.86
CA PHE A 52 -5.24 5.40 -4.23
C PHE A 52 -5.04 5.52 -5.74
N VAL A 53 -4.52 4.48 -6.39
CA VAL A 53 -4.39 4.42 -7.85
C VAL A 53 -5.77 4.58 -8.50
N LEU A 54 -6.79 3.89 -8.03
CA LEU A 54 -8.14 3.96 -8.56
C LEU A 54 -8.73 5.38 -8.43
N ILE A 55 -8.58 6.01 -7.27
CA ILE A 55 -9.05 7.39 -7.03
C ILE A 55 -8.33 8.36 -7.98
N ARG A 56 -7.03 8.22 -8.13
CA ARG A 56 -6.23 9.04 -9.03
C ARG A 56 -6.72 8.94 -10.48
N GLU A 57 -6.93 7.72 -10.96
CA GLU A 57 -7.42 7.51 -12.32
C GLU A 57 -8.85 8.07 -12.52
N TRP A 58 -9.73 7.94 -11.54
CA TRP A 58 -11.07 8.56 -11.60
C TRP A 58 -11.00 10.09 -11.67
N LEU A 59 -10.14 10.73 -10.86
CA LEU A 59 -9.94 12.18 -10.92
C LEU A 59 -9.41 12.59 -12.29
N LYS A 60 -8.43 11.87 -12.83
CA LYS A 60 -7.85 12.11 -14.15
C LYS A 60 -8.88 11.97 -15.28
N GLU A 61 -9.64 10.88 -15.29
CA GLU A 61 -10.66 10.61 -16.31
C GLU A 61 -11.81 11.63 -16.28
N SER A 62 -12.14 12.12 -15.10
CA SER A 62 -13.16 13.18 -14.93
C SER A 62 -12.60 14.60 -15.07
N GLN A 63 -11.33 14.76 -15.49
CA GLN A 63 -10.67 16.04 -15.69
C GLN A 63 -10.65 16.95 -14.45
N ASN A 64 -10.61 16.34 -13.25
CA ASN A 64 -10.45 17.05 -11.99
C ASN A 64 -8.96 17.11 -11.60
N ASP A 65 -8.62 18.15 -10.85
CA ASP A 65 -7.27 18.28 -10.29
C ASP A 65 -6.95 17.11 -9.37
N ILE A 66 -5.74 16.57 -9.51
CA ILE A 66 -5.23 15.51 -8.65
C ILE A 66 -4.45 16.16 -7.52
N PRO A 67 -4.91 16.08 -6.25
CA PRO A 67 -4.16 16.61 -5.13
C PRO A 67 -2.79 15.92 -4.98
N GLU A 68 -1.74 16.72 -4.79
CA GLU A 68 -0.34 16.25 -4.68
C GLU A 68 -0.17 15.11 -3.66
N TYR A 69 -0.86 15.18 -2.51
CA TYR A 69 -0.78 14.15 -1.49
C TYR A 69 -1.24 12.75 -1.96
N ILE A 70 -2.05 12.66 -3.04
CA ILE A 70 -2.46 11.38 -3.63
C ILE A 70 -1.27 10.77 -4.37
N ASP A 71 -0.60 11.55 -5.22
CA ASP A 71 0.57 11.09 -5.98
C ASP A 71 1.74 10.74 -5.05
N GLU A 72 1.96 11.53 -4.01
CA GLU A 72 2.96 11.28 -2.98
C GLU A 72 2.71 9.94 -2.26
N ASN A 73 1.48 9.70 -1.80
CA ASN A 73 1.15 8.44 -1.14
C ASN A 73 1.22 7.24 -2.08
N ILE A 74 0.82 7.38 -3.36
CA ILE A 74 1.00 6.32 -4.37
C ILE A 74 2.48 6.00 -4.55
N TYR A 75 3.35 7.00 -4.54
CA TYR A 75 4.79 6.79 -4.66
C TYR A 75 5.35 5.94 -3.51
N TYR A 76 5.09 6.31 -2.26
CA TYR A 76 5.59 5.58 -1.09
C TYR A 76 4.97 4.19 -0.94
N LEU A 77 3.65 4.08 -1.08
CA LEU A 77 2.95 2.79 -1.07
C LEU A 77 3.43 1.89 -2.21
N GLY A 78 3.71 2.46 -3.37
CA GLY A 78 4.25 1.73 -4.52
C GLY A 78 5.67 1.20 -4.29
N GLN A 79 6.53 1.97 -3.62
CA GLN A 79 7.87 1.49 -3.22
C GLN A 79 7.76 0.34 -2.23
N ALA A 80 6.87 0.46 -1.24
CA ALA A 80 6.62 -0.61 -0.27
C ALA A 80 6.05 -1.87 -0.95
N TYR A 81 5.11 -1.71 -1.90
CA TYR A 81 4.61 -2.80 -2.71
C TYR A 81 5.72 -3.48 -3.52
N ALA A 82 6.62 -2.70 -4.14
CA ALA A 82 7.77 -3.25 -4.85
C ALA A 82 8.72 -4.01 -3.92
N PHE A 83 8.92 -3.52 -2.69
CA PHE A 83 9.74 -4.17 -1.69
C PHE A 83 9.22 -5.57 -1.33
N PHE A 84 7.92 -5.70 -1.06
CA PHE A 84 7.34 -6.96 -0.61
C PHE A 84 7.02 -7.94 -1.74
N TRP A 85 6.45 -7.45 -2.84
CA TRP A 85 5.91 -8.31 -3.89
C TRP A 85 6.84 -8.51 -5.08
N GLN A 86 7.44 -7.44 -5.61
CA GLN A 86 8.07 -7.53 -6.93
C GLN A 86 9.31 -8.40 -6.96
N LYS A 87 10.04 -8.51 -5.85
CA LYS A 87 11.26 -9.33 -5.79
C LYS A 87 10.95 -10.83 -5.86
N ASN A 88 9.96 -11.28 -5.13
CA ASN A 88 9.72 -12.71 -4.90
C ASN A 88 8.50 -13.25 -5.64
N LYS A 89 7.60 -12.37 -6.11
CA LYS A 89 6.30 -12.73 -6.69
C LYS A 89 5.44 -13.64 -5.79
N LYS A 90 5.69 -13.58 -4.49
CA LYS A 90 4.96 -14.30 -3.45
C LYS A 90 4.67 -13.36 -2.30
N ASP A 91 3.51 -13.52 -1.69
CA ASP A 91 3.16 -12.78 -0.49
C ASP A 91 3.88 -13.31 0.72
N ILE A 92 4.23 -12.40 1.62
CA ILE A 92 4.73 -12.71 2.95
C ILE A 92 3.54 -12.98 3.85
N LEU A 93 3.52 -14.09 4.57
CA LEU A 93 2.32 -14.60 5.23
C LEU A 93 2.15 -14.17 6.70
N PHE A 94 3.07 -13.43 7.27
CA PHE A 94 2.91 -12.94 8.65
C PHE A 94 2.26 -11.55 8.74
N ASN A 95 1.99 -11.09 9.96
CA ASN A 95 1.32 -9.82 10.27
C ASN A 95 -0.08 -9.66 9.67
N GLY A 96 -0.87 -10.73 9.69
CA GLY A 96 -2.26 -10.72 9.21
C GLY A 96 -2.40 -10.71 7.70
N ASN A 97 -1.32 -10.97 6.97
CA ASN A 97 -1.39 -11.19 5.54
C ASN A 97 -1.80 -12.64 5.22
N HIS A 98 -2.21 -12.87 3.99
CA HIS A 98 -2.55 -14.19 3.46
C HIS A 98 -2.12 -14.26 2.00
N GLU A 99 -1.97 -15.46 1.52
CA GLU A 99 -1.63 -15.69 0.13
C GLU A 99 -2.65 -15.06 -0.81
N SER A 100 -2.19 -14.25 -1.75
CA SER A 100 -3.00 -13.60 -2.77
C SER A 100 -2.22 -13.53 -4.08
N ASP A 101 -2.94 -13.62 -5.19
CA ASP A 101 -2.34 -13.39 -6.50
C ASP A 101 -2.45 -11.91 -6.87
N ASN A 102 -1.34 -11.20 -6.80
CA ASN A 102 -1.25 -9.81 -7.20
C ASN A 102 -0.82 -9.62 -8.67
N SER A 103 -0.69 -10.69 -9.46
CA SER A 103 -0.24 -10.60 -10.86
C SER A 103 -1.17 -9.76 -11.72
N GLY A 104 -2.47 -9.89 -11.53
CA GLY A 104 -3.47 -9.05 -12.20
C GLY A 104 -3.34 -7.57 -11.85
N PHE A 105 -3.01 -7.26 -10.61
CA PHE A 105 -2.75 -5.88 -10.18
C PHE A 105 -1.43 -5.33 -10.75
N ASP A 106 -0.37 -6.14 -10.80
CA ASP A 106 0.87 -5.78 -11.48
C ASP A 106 0.64 -5.42 -12.96
N LEU A 107 -0.17 -6.21 -13.66
CA LEU A 107 -0.52 -5.94 -15.07
C LEU A 107 -1.32 -4.64 -15.21
N TYR A 108 -2.25 -4.39 -14.30
CA TYR A 108 -3.03 -3.15 -14.26
C TYR A 108 -2.14 -1.93 -14.03
N LEU A 109 -1.23 -1.99 -13.05
CA LEU A 109 -0.27 -0.91 -12.79
C LEU A 109 0.61 -0.63 -14.02
N LYS A 110 1.13 -1.66 -14.67
CA LYS A 110 1.92 -1.51 -15.90
C LYS A 110 1.13 -0.87 -17.04
N LYS A 111 -0.14 -1.26 -17.22
CA LYS A 111 -1.03 -0.67 -18.23
C LYS A 111 -1.24 0.82 -18.00
N LEU A 112 -1.29 1.26 -16.75
CA LEU A 112 -1.42 2.67 -16.37
C LEU A 112 -0.08 3.42 -16.39
N GLY A 113 1.04 2.75 -16.66
CA GLY A 113 2.37 3.35 -16.70
C GLY A 113 3.08 3.44 -15.36
N TYR A 114 2.55 2.83 -14.30
CA TYR A 114 3.24 2.78 -13.01
C TYR A 114 4.41 1.79 -13.03
N SER A 115 5.56 2.25 -12.54
CA SER A 115 6.76 1.43 -12.38
C SER A 115 7.40 1.74 -11.03
N PHE A 116 7.11 0.91 -10.05
CA PHE A 116 7.70 1.04 -8.72
C PHE A 116 8.97 0.21 -8.61
N LYS A 117 9.95 0.71 -7.86
CA LYS A 117 11.21 0.01 -7.60
C LYS A 117 11.58 0.22 -6.14
N SER A 118 12.05 -0.83 -5.50
CA SER A 118 12.69 -0.73 -4.18
C SER A 118 14.12 -1.23 -4.29
N GLN A 119 15.07 -0.40 -3.89
CA GLN A 119 16.50 -0.75 -3.83
C GLN A 119 16.94 -1.08 -2.40
N ASN A 120 16.13 -0.73 -1.42
CA ASN A 120 16.44 -0.93 -0.02
C ASN A 120 16.27 -2.41 0.37
N ASN A 121 17.08 -2.85 1.32
CA ASN A 121 16.91 -4.15 1.97
C ASN A 121 16.11 -4.05 3.28
N GLU A 122 15.79 -2.84 3.70
CA GLU A 122 14.97 -2.56 4.89
C GLU A 122 13.91 -1.51 4.57
N LEU A 123 12.70 -1.73 5.07
CA LEU A 123 11.58 -0.81 4.94
C LEU A 123 10.61 -0.98 6.11
N SER A 124 10.26 0.11 6.79
CA SER A 124 9.21 0.17 7.83
C SER A 124 9.29 -0.96 8.87
N GLY A 125 10.52 -1.30 9.30
CA GLY A 125 10.76 -2.36 10.26
C GLY A 125 10.71 -3.78 9.70
N TYR A 126 10.83 -3.93 8.39
CA TYR A 126 11.05 -5.21 7.72
C TYR A 126 12.40 -5.23 7.05
N ALA A 127 13.10 -6.35 7.11
CA ALA A 127 14.35 -6.60 6.40
C ALA A 127 14.19 -7.75 5.41
N ILE A 128 14.77 -7.61 4.23
CA ILE A 128 14.81 -8.66 3.20
C ILE A 128 16.26 -8.96 2.84
N LEU A 129 16.66 -10.20 3.01
CA LEU A 129 17.94 -10.72 2.55
C LEU A 129 17.68 -11.70 1.40
N ASN A 130 18.16 -11.35 0.21
CA ASN A 130 17.94 -12.14 -0.99
C ASN A 130 19.26 -12.67 -1.54
N ASN A 131 19.25 -13.93 -1.94
CA ASN A 131 20.22 -14.48 -2.86
C ASN A 131 19.51 -15.12 -4.07
N LYS A 132 20.27 -15.80 -4.94
CA LYS A 132 19.70 -16.42 -6.16
C LYS A 132 18.67 -17.55 -5.89
N LYS A 133 18.70 -18.16 -4.71
CA LYS A 133 17.92 -19.35 -4.38
C LYS A 133 16.92 -19.12 -3.24
N ILE A 134 17.21 -18.21 -2.34
CA ILE A 134 16.46 -18.04 -1.09
C ILE A 134 16.26 -16.55 -0.81
N SER A 135 15.08 -16.20 -0.40
CA SER A 135 14.74 -14.91 0.19
C SER A 135 14.36 -15.12 1.65
N LEU A 136 15.03 -14.41 2.54
CA LEU A 136 14.68 -14.34 3.96
C LEU A 136 14.05 -12.98 4.22
N ILE A 137 12.83 -12.96 4.73
CA ILE A 137 12.14 -11.76 5.18
C ILE A 137 11.98 -11.84 6.68
N MET A 138 12.30 -10.77 7.39
CA MET A 138 12.25 -10.70 8.84
C MET A 138 11.52 -9.44 9.31
N ASP A 139 10.68 -9.58 10.31
CA ASP A 139 10.10 -8.47 11.07
C ASP A 139 11.10 -8.04 12.15
N ILE A 140 11.77 -6.89 11.93
CA ILE A 140 12.76 -6.30 12.84
C ILE A 140 12.22 -5.05 13.55
N GLY A 141 10.98 -4.67 13.29
CA GLY A 141 10.37 -3.47 13.85
C GLY A 141 9.65 -3.72 15.18
N SER A 142 9.28 -2.62 15.82
CA SER A 142 8.43 -2.66 17.01
C SER A 142 6.99 -3.03 16.64
N SER A 143 6.26 -3.62 17.58
CA SER A 143 4.83 -3.86 17.42
C SER A 143 4.07 -2.55 17.17
N PRO A 144 3.00 -2.55 16.36
CA PRO A 144 2.20 -1.38 16.15
C PRO A 144 1.50 -0.94 17.45
N GLU A 145 1.13 0.34 17.53
CA GLU A 145 0.32 0.84 18.64
C GLU A 145 -0.99 0.03 18.79
N ARG A 146 -1.48 -0.11 20.02
CA ARG A 146 -2.67 -0.91 20.35
C ARG A 146 -3.87 -0.64 19.44
N LYS A 147 -4.11 0.64 19.05
CA LYS A 147 -5.22 1.04 18.18
C LYS A 147 -5.10 0.52 16.72
N PHE A 148 -3.89 0.10 16.33
CA PHE A 148 -3.60 -0.44 14.99
C PHE A 148 -3.25 -1.94 14.99
N SER A 149 -3.22 -2.58 16.15
CA SER A 149 -2.69 -3.95 16.31
C SER A 149 -3.74 -5.06 16.18
N SER A 150 -4.98 -4.75 15.82
CA SER A 150 -6.07 -5.75 15.77
C SER A 150 -5.78 -6.95 14.87
N ASN A 151 -4.99 -6.76 13.81
CA ASN A 151 -4.60 -7.81 12.87
C ASN A 151 -3.11 -8.18 12.97
N TYR A 152 -2.40 -7.68 13.99
CA TYR A 152 -0.99 -7.98 14.18
C TYR A 152 -0.84 -9.32 14.90
N GLN A 153 -0.26 -10.29 14.21
CA GLN A 153 -0.19 -11.69 14.70
C GLN A 153 1.24 -12.20 14.87
N ALA A 154 2.23 -11.49 14.37
CA ALA A 154 3.63 -11.88 14.50
C ALA A 154 4.31 -11.06 15.58
N GLY A 155 5.19 -11.69 16.33
CA GLY A 155 6.10 -11.00 17.24
C GLY A 155 7.30 -10.41 16.50
N SER A 156 8.01 -9.48 17.15
CA SER A 156 9.33 -9.04 16.67
C SER A 156 10.24 -10.25 16.43
N LEU A 157 11.03 -10.18 15.36
CA LEU A 157 11.92 -11.25 14.88
C LEU A 157 11.21 -12.46 14.25
N SER A 158 9.92 -12.36 13.92
CA SER A 158 9.29 -13.34 13.03
C SER A 158 9.95 -13.29 11.66
N PHE A 159 10.16 -14.44 11.05
CA PHE A 159 10.78 -14.51 9.73
C PHE A 159 10.09 -15.55 8.84
N GLU A 160 10.22 -15.36 7.55
CA GLU A 160 9.77 -16.29 6.52
C GLU A 160 10.91 -16.53 5.52
N ILE A 161 11.07 -17.78 5.13
CA ILE A 161 12.04 -18.19 4.12
C ILE A 161 11.29 -18.63 2.87
N ILE A 162 11.56 -17.96 1.76
CA ILE A 162 11.00 -18.28 0.45
C ILE A 162 12.09 -18.88 -0.42
N SER A 163 11.88 -20.11 -0.88
CA SER A 163 12.73 -20.74 -1.91
C SER A 163 12.28 -20.28 -3.30
N ASN A 164 13.22 -19.80 -4.10
CA ASN A 164 13.02 -19.32 -5.48
C ASN A 164 13.27 -20.44 -6.49
#